data_120a730eb717ed39c6198288a03c0a74
#
_entry.id   120a730eb717ed39c6198288a03c0a74
#
_cell.length_a   1.000
_cell.length_b   1.000
_cell.length_c   1.000
_cell.angle_alpha   90.00
_cell.angle_beta   90.00
_cell.angle_gamma   90.00
#
_symmetry.space_group_name_H-M   'P 1'
#
loop_
_entity.id
_entity.type
_entity.pdbx_description
1 polymer ?
#
loop_
_entity_poly.entity_id
_entity_poly.type
_entity_poly.pdbx_seq_one_letter_code
_entity_poly.pdbx_strand_id
1 'polypeptide(L)'
;MAENKQNDLLWKNISSLPYFRGFLRAVEGRYYRDISLTSPLLDLGIGDGHFSATTFPGAVDFGIDPSYKSLQEAFSHQAASTLCCAKGHRLPFPDAYFSTVVSNSVLEHIPDLKEVLIEVRRVLKRDGDFIICVPNDQFTQNLSVARLLNALHLRSLAVWYQRLFNKISRHYHPDSVQEWQRNLSEAGFQIVKTWNYFPPKSLAILEWGHLFGIPAWLNKQLFGRWILFPKMWNLWPVYKWLDSHYRMDQTAQDGAYSFFIMKNA
;
A
#
# COMPACT_ATOMS: atom_id res chain seq x y z
N MET A 1 20.77 -3.21 -21.88
CA MET A 1 19.39 -3.66 -21.55
C MET A 1 19.26 -4.35 -20.19
N ALA A 2 20.26 -5.02 -19.64
CA ALA A 2 20.19 -5.68 -18.32
C ALA A 2 20.32 -4.69 -17.14
N GLU A 3 21.16 -3.69 -17.25
CA GLU A 3 21.45 -2.71 -16.19
C GLU A 3 20.25 -1.83 -15.79
N ASN A 4 19.32 -1.58 -16.73
CA ASN A 4 18.15 -0.74 -16.47
C ASN A 4 17.02 -1.49 -15.71
N LYS A 5 17.08 -2.82 -15.60
CA LYS A 5 16.03 -3.63 -14.95
C LYS A 5 16.24 -3.81 -13.46
N GLN A 6 17.45 -3.71 -12.94
CA GLN A 6 17.70 -3.79 -11.49
C GLN A 6 17.11 -2.58 -10.72
N ASN A 7 16.91 -1.45 -11.40
CA ASN A 7 16.25 -0.27 -10.85
C ASN A 7 14.74 -0.21 -11.15
N ASP A 8 14.18 -1.20 -11.82
CA ASP A 8 12.77 -1.26 -12.17
C ASP A 8 11.96 -1.73 -10.95
N LEU A 9 11.11 -0.84 -10.42
CA LEU A 9 10.22 -1.14 -9.29
C LEU A 9 9.32 -2.34 -9.56
N LEU A 10 8.82 -2.51 -10.79
CA LEU A 10 8.00 -3.67 -11.13
C LEU A 10 8.77 -4.97 -10.94
N TRP A 11 9.99 -5.05 -11.48
CA TRP A 11 10.83 -6.24 -11.33
C TRP A 11 11.17 -6.53 -9.87
N LYS A 12 11.60 -5.50 -9.10
CA LYS A 12 11.92 -5.65 -7.68
C LYS A 12 10.75 -6.23 -6.88
N ASN A 13 9.55 -5.76 -7.16
CA ASN A 13 8.37 -6.19 -6.44
C ASN A 13 7.90 -7.59 -6.84
N ILE A 14 7.78 -7.92 -8.14
CA ILE A 14 7.28 -9.24 -8.58
C ILE A 14 8.30 -10.36 -8.37
N SER A 15 9.59 -10.05 -8.21
CA SER A 15 10.60 -11.05 -7.86
C SER A 15 10.57 -11.47 -6.39
N SER A 16 9.90 -10.71 -5.54
CA SER A 16 9.83 -10.94 -4.09
C SER A 16 8.41 -11.22 -3.59
N LEU A 17 7.39 -10.70 -4.25
CA LEU A 17 5.98 -10.79 -3.86
C LEU A 17 5.16 -11.56 -4.92
N PRO A 18 3.99 -12.11 -4.55
CA PRO A 18 3.01 -12.58 -5.53
C PRO A 18 2.74 -11.48 -6.56
N TYR A 19 2.67 -11.83 -7.82
CA TYR A 19 2.64 -10.89 -8.96
C TYR A 19 1.62 -9.75 -8.79
N PHE A 20 0.43 -10.03 -8.27
CA PHE A 20 -0.65 -9.07 -8.09
C PHE A 20 -0.33 -8.05 -6.99
N ARG A 21 0.26 -8.50 -5.86
CA ARG A 21 0.74 -7.60 -4.80
C ARG A 21 1.94 -6.80 -5.27
N GLY A 22 2.88 -7.46 -5.95
CA GLY A 22 4.05 -6.82 -6.52
C GLY A 22 3.69 -5.74 -7.55
N PHE A 23 2.66 -5.96 -8.35
CA PHE A 23 2.15 -4.97 -9.29
C PHE A 23 1.58 -3.73 -8.58
N LEU A 24 0.70 -3.91 -7.58
CA LEU A 24 0.17 -2.80 -6.80
C LEU A 24 1.30 -1.99 -6.14
N ARG A 25 2.24 -2.66 -5.44
CA ARG A 25 3.37 -2.00 -4.77
C ARG A 25 4.29 -1.25 -5.75
N ALA A 26 4.48 -1.78 -6.95
CA ALA A 26 5.23 -1.08 -7.98
C ALA A 26 4.52 0.20 -8.47
N VAL A 27 3.19 0.14 -8.65
CA VAL A 27 2.38 1.32 -9.01
C VAL A 27 2.44 2.38 -7.91
N GLU A 28 2.25 2.00 -6.66
CA GLU A 28 2.35 2.90 -5.51
C GLU A 28 3.73 3.53 -5.41
N GLY A 29 4.79 2.74 -5.46
CA GLY A 29 6.17 3.23 -5.37
C GLY A 29 6.52 4.21 -6.50
N ARG A 30 5.87 4.10 -7.67
CA ARG A 30 6.09 5.05 -8.76
C ARG A 30 5.65 6.47 -8.40
N TYR A 31 4.57 6.63 -7.63
CA TYR A 31 4.07 7.95 -7.23
C TYR A 31 5.01 8.68 -6.25
N TYR A 32 5.84 7.95 -5.51
CA TYR A 32 6.81 8.56 -4.60
C TYR A 32 8.09 9.07 -5.30
N ARG A 33 8.33 8.74 -6.58
CA ARG A 33 9.58 9.12 -7.27
C ARG A 33 9.81 10.63 -7.34
N ASP A 34 8.71 11.37 -7.50
CA ASP A 34 8.76 12.82 -7.67
C ASP A 34 8.42 13.57 -6.38
N ILE A 35 8.36 12.85 -5.25
CA ILE A 35 8.07 13.42 -3.94
C ILE A 35 9.37 13.49 -3.15
N SER A 36 9.73 14.70 -2.71
CA SER A 36 10.86 14.90 -1.81
C SER A 36 10.46 14.52 -0.40
N LEU A 37 11.07 13.48 0.14
CA LEU A 37 10.87 13.05 1.53
C LEU A 37 11.96 13.66 2.40
N THR A 38 11.57 14.39 3.44
CA THR A 38 12.48 15.10 4.35
C THR A 38 12.64 14.32 5.65
N SER A 39 13.88 14.07 6.04
CA SER A 39 14.24 13.45 7.33
C SER A 39 14.03 14.43 8.50
N PRO A 40 13.68 13.94 9.70
CA PRO A 40 13.40 12.56 10.07
C PRO A 40 12.12 12.03 9.43
N LEU A 41 12.22 10.85 8.80
CA LEU A 41 11.14 10.17 8.09
C LEU A 41 10.65 8.94 8.89
N LEU A 42 9.35 8.90 9.17
CA LEU A 42 8.68 7.75 9.78
C LEU A 42 7.88 6.97 8.74
N ASP A 43 8.05 5.66 8.69
CA ASP A 43 7.11 4.74 8.03
C ASP A 43 6.18 4.12 9.08
N LEU A 44 4.91 4.54 9.03
CA LEU A 44 3.85 4.09 9.93
C LEU A 44 3.19 2.83 9.38
N GLY A 45 3.41 1.70 10.04
CA GLY A 45 2.96 0.38 9.59
C GLY A 45 3.90 -0.21 8.54
N ILE A 46 5.21 -0.16 8.81
CA ILE A 46 6.26 -0.62 7.87
C ILE A 46 6.11 -2.11 7.47
N GLY A 47 5.38 -2.91 8.27
CA GLY A 47 5.16 -4.32 8.00
C GLY A 47 6.46 -5.12 7.88
N ASP A 48 6.58 -5.93 6.82
CA ASP A 48 7.79 -6.69 6.49
C ASP A 48 8.92 -5.83 5.89
N GLY A 49 8.69 -4.54 5.72
CA GLY A 49 9.69 -3.58 5.22
C GLY A 49 9.96 -3.66 3.72
N HIS A 50 9.34 -4.59 3.00
CA HIS A 50 9.61 -4.77 1.57
C HIS A 50 9.31 -3.50 0.75
N PHE A 51 8.18 -2.84 1.04
CA PHE A 51 7.80 -1.61 0.33
C PHE A 51 8.84 -0.50 0.55
N SER A 52 9.21 -0.25 1.80
CA SER A 52 10.16 0.81 2.14
C SER A 52 11.56 0.54 1.60
N ALA A 53 12.06 -0.70 1.72
CA ALA A 53 13.36 -1.08 1.18
C ALA A 53 13.43 -0.96 -0.35
N THR A 54 12.31 -1.16 -1.06
CA THR A 54 12.27 -1.07 -2.52
C THR A 54 11.99 0.33 -3.04
N THR A 55 11.17 1.11 -2.32
CA THR A 55 10.69 2.43 -2.75
C THR A 55 11.56 3.56 -2.22
N PHE A 56 12.06 3.45 -0.98
CA PHE A 56 12.84 4.47 -0.25
C PHE A 56 14.19 3.93 0.22
N PRO A 57 15.02 3.34 -0.64
CA PRO A 57 16.24 2.66 -0.19
C PRO A 57 17.14 3.61 0.61
N GLY A 58 17.33 3.28 1.90
CA GLY A 58 18.16 4.05 2.83
C GLY A 58 17.60 5.39 3.30
N ALA A 59 16.34 5.74 2.96
CA ALA A 59 15.76 7.04 3.31
C ALA A 59 14.91 7.02 4.59
N VAL A 60 14.43 5.85 5.03
CA VAL A 60 13.55 5.74 6.22
C VAL A 60 14.38 5.73 7.48
N ASP A 61 14.18 6.74 8.34
CA ASP A 61 14.89 6.83 9.64
C ASP A 61 14.25 5.89 10.67
N PHE A 62 12.93 5.89 10.74
CA PHE A 62 12.17 5.07 11.70
C PHE A 62 11.03 4.31 11.01
N GLY A 63 10.91 3.02 11.35
CA GLY A 63 9.79 2.19 10.95
C GLY A 63 9.07 1.63 12.16
N ILE A 64 7.74 1.69 12.18
CA ILE A 64 6.94 1.07 13.24
C ILE A 64 5.94 0.07 12.71
N ASP A 65 5.73 -0.99 13.46
CA ASP A 65 4.67 -1.98 13.24
C ASP A 65 4.34 -2.67 14.57
N PRO A 66 3.07 -3.04 14.84
CA PRO A 66 2.73 -3.79 16.04
C PRO A 66 3.20 -5.26 16.01
N SER A 67 3.54 -5.79 14.84
CA SER A 67 3.99 -7.17 14.66
C SER A 67 5.50 -7.30 14.77
N TYR A 68 5.99 -7.81 15.89
CA TYR A 68 7.42 -8.09 16.06
C TYR A 68 7.98 -9.01 14.97
N LYS A 69 7.18 -9.99 14.52
CA LYS A 69 7.58 -10.90 13.43
C LYS A 69 7.80 -10.13 12.11
N SER A 70 6.93 -9.20 11.79
CA SER A 70 7.07 -8.36 10.60
C SER A 70 8.31 -7.49 10.69
N LEU A 71 8.59 -6.92 11.86
CA LEU A 71 9.80 -6.11 12.09
C LEU A 71 11.10 -6.92 11.94
N GLN A 72 11.10 -8.20 12.27
CA GLN A 72 12.27 -9.07 12.00
C GLN A 72 12.51 -9.23 10.49
N GLU A 73 11.46 -9.35 9.68
CA GLU A 73 11.58 -9.36 8.21
C GLU A 73 12.05 -7.97 7.71
N ALA A 74 11.50 -6.87 8.24
CA ALA A 74 11.91 -5.50 7.91
C ALA A 74 13.38 -5.22 8.22
N PHE A 75 13.87 -5.74 9.34
CA PHE A 75 15.28 -5.68 9.71
C PHE A 75 16.16 -6.39 8.69
N SER A 76 15.76 -7.58 8.24
CA SER A 76 16.49 -8.33 7.23
C SER A 76 16.54 -7.62 5.86
N HIS A 77 15.55 -6.80 5.57
CA HIS A 77 15.48 -5.96 4.37
C HIS A 77 16.20 -4.62 4.51
N GLN A 78 16.72 -4.29 5.71
CA GLN A 78 17.30 -2.97 6.00
C GLN A 78 16.33 -1.82 5.65
N ALA A 79 15.05 -2.02 5.98
CA ALA A 79 13.95 -1.17 5.52
C ALA A 79 13.93 0.22 6.20
N ALA A 80 14.51 0.34 7.39
CA ALA A 80 14.65 1.59 8.12
C ALA A 80 15.91 1.54 8.99
N SER A 81 16.44 2.71 9.38
CA SER A 81 17.58 2.82 10.26
C SER A 81 17.26 2.33 11.68
N THR A 82 16.04 2.59 12.14
CA THR A 82 15.53 2.15 13.45
C THR A 82 14.15 1.54 13.30
N LEU A 83 13.94 0.38 13.92
CA LEU A 83 12.64 -0.30 13.94
C LEU A 83 12.10 -0.33 15.38
N CYS A 84 10.81 -0.01 15.53
CA CYS A 84 10.16 0.03 16.82
C CYS A 84 8.84 -0.75 16.81
N CYS A 85 8.64 -1.66 17.77
CA CYS A 85 7.40 -2.40 17.93
C CYS A 85 6.40 -1.54 18.70
N ALA A 86 5.47 -0.89 17.98
CA ALA A 86 4.48 0.00 18.57
C ALA A 86 3.18 0.00 17.77
N LYS A 87 2.08 0.39 18.44
CA LYS A 87 0.78 0.62 17.80
C LYS A 87 0.67 2.08 17.38
N GLY A 88 0.01 2.34 16.25
CA GLY A 88 -0.10 3.67 15.68
C GLY A 88 -0.83 4.71 16.56
N HIS A 89 -1.70 4.28 17.47
CA HIS A 89 -2.41 5.15 18.41
C HIS A 89 -1.57 5.57 19.63
N ARG A 90 -0.33 5.06 19.77
CA ARG A 90 0.61 5.43 20.83
C ARG A 90 2.04 5.32 20.31
N LEU A 91 2.50 6.40 19.70
CA LEU A 91 3.82 6.46 19.10
C LEU A 91 4.89 6.82 20.15
N PRO A 92 5.98 6.06 20.28
CA PRO A 92 7.02 6.29 21.27
C PRO A 92 8.00 7.40 20.85
N PHE A 93 7.48 8.50 20.34
CA PHE A 93 8.26 9.63 19.86
C PHE A 93 7.77 10.93 20.48
N PRO A 94 8.63 11.94 20.64
CA PRO A 94 8.24 13.26 21.13
C PRO A 94 7.35 14.00 20.11
N ASP A 95 6.69 15.05 20.59
CA ASP A 95 5.91 15.95 19.76
C ASP A 95 6.78 16.64 18.72
N ALA A 96 6.23 16.89 17.53
CA ALA A 96 6.88 17.63 16.46
C ALA A 96 8.29 17.12 16.09
N TYR A 97 8.48 15.82 16.08
CA TYR A 97 9.77 15.20 15.80
C TYR A 97 10.02 14.98 14.31
N PHE A 98 9.02 14.42 13.59
CA PHE A 98 9.18 14.03 12.20
C PHE A 98 8.92 15.18 11.23
N SER A 99 9.71 15.24 10.16
CA SER A 99 9.46 16.13 9.03
C SER A 99 8.50 15.50 8.02
N THR A 100 8.54 14.16 7.91
CA THR A 100 7.66 13.39 7.02
C THR A 100 7.18 12.12 7.74
N VAL A 101 5.91 11.80 7.57
CA VAL A 101 5.33 10.49 7.90
C VAL A 101 4.73 9.90 6.64
N VAL A 102 5.07 8.65 6.32
CA VAL A 102 4.45 7.88 5.24
C VAL A 102 3.66 6.72 5.82
N SER A 103 2.55 6.35 5.18
CA SER A 103 1.78 5.15 5.54
C SER A 103 1.13 4.57 4.30
N ASN A 104 1.60 3.40 3.86
CA ASN A 104 1.22 2.84 2.58
C ASN A 104 0.36 1.58 2.75
N SER A 105 -0.94 1.67 2.49
CA SER A 105 -1.92 0.58 2.65
C SER A 105 -1.90 -0.02 4.06
N VAL A 106 -2.15 0.81 5.07
CA VAL A 106 -2.12 0.47 6.50
C VAL A 106 -3.34 1.00 7.23
N LEU A 107 -3.70 2.27 7.02
CA LEU A 107 -4.74 2.95 7.81
C LEU A 107 -6.11 2.30 7.66
N GLU A 108 -6.39 1.71 6.50
CA GLU A 108 -7.62 0.95 6.24
C GLU A 108 -7.78 -0.29 7.11
N HIS A 109 -6.68 -0.77 7.69
CA HIS A 109 -6.66 -1.96 8.57
C HIS A 109 -6.77 -1.63 10.05
N ILE A 110 -6.84 -0.36 10.43
CA ILE A 110 -6.83 0.08 11.83
C ILE A 110 -8.24 0.46 12.26
N PRO A 111 -8.89 -0.29 13.19
CA PRO A 111 -10.26 0.03 13.62
C PRO A 111 -10.39 1.44 14.20
N ASP A 112 -9.44 1.85 15.05
CA ASP A 112 -9.45 3.13 15.79
C ASP A 112 -8.62 4.19 15.02
N LEU A 113 -9.02 4.48 13.78
CA LEU A 113 -8.29 5.38 12.87
C LEU A 113 -8.06 6.78 13.47
N LYS A 114 -9.09 7.32 14.14
CA LYS A 114 -9.03 8.67 14.70
C LYS A 114 -7.88 8.85 15.70
N GLU A 115 -7.67 7.89 16.58
CA GLU A 115 -6.57 7.92 17.56
C GLU A 115 -5.20 7.91 16.90
N VAL A 116 -5.08 7.13 15.81
CA VAL A 116 -3.83 7.08 15.03
C VAL A 116 -3.57 8.42 14.34
N LEU A 117 -4.58 9.04 13.74
CA LEU A 117 -4.42 10.34 13.09
C LEU A 117 -4.02 11.45 14.09
N ILE A 118 -4.57 11.43 15.31
CA ILE A 118 -4.18 12.35 16.39
C ILE A 118 -2.71 12.15 16.76
N GLU A 119 -2.26 10.90 16.91
CA GLU A 119 -0.85 10.60 17.24
C GLU A 119 0.11 10.97 16.10
N VAL A 120 -0.25 10.69 14.86
CA VAL A 120 0.54 11.14 13.70
C VAL A 120 0.69 12.65 13.70
N ARG A 121 -0.42 13.37 13.93
CA ARG A 121 -0.39 14.83 14.03
C ARG A 121 0.51 15.32 15.16
N ARG A 122 0.48 14.68 16.33
CA ARG A 122 1.30 15.05 17.48
C ARG A 122 2.80 14.92 17.17
N VAL A 123 3.22 13.80 16.55
CA VAL A 123 4.65 13.54 16.29
C VAL A 123 5.17 14.26 15.05
N LEU A 124 4.30 14.73 14.17
CA LEU A 124 4.67 15.44 12.95
C LEU A 124 4.91 16.91 13.25
N LYS A 125 5.99 17.47 12.74
CA LYS A 125 6.27 18.91 12.82
C LYS A 125 5.15 19.72 12.19
N ARG A 126 5.01 20.97 12.60
CA ARG A 126 4.18 21.93 11.86
C ARG A 126 4.71 22.04 10.43
N ASP A 127 3.81 22.11 9.47
CA ASP A 127 4.11 22.08 8.03
C ASP A 127 4.82 20.80 7.55
N GLY A 128 4.95 19.79 8.40
CA GLY A 128 5.47 18.46 8.05
C GLY A 128 4.53 17.71 7.10
N ASP A 129 5.10 16.82 6.28
CA ASP A 129 4.35 16.05 5.28
C ASP A 129 3.78 14.76 5.85
N PHE A 130 2.48 14.54 5.64
CA PHE A 130 1.84 13.24 5.84
C PHE A 130 1.36 12.69 4.50
N ILE A 131 1.86 11.51 4.11
CA ILE A 131 1.61 10.92 2.79
C ILE A 131 1.05 9.53 2.98
N ILE A 132 -0.12 9.28 2.39
CA ILE A 132 -0.80 7.99 2.52
C ILE A 132 -1.32 7.44 1.19
N CYS A 133 -1.37 6.12 1.11
CA CYS A 133 -2.10 5.37 0.10
C CYS A 133 -3.13 4.49 0.80
N VAL A 134 -4.39 4.60 0.41
CA VAL A 134 -5.49 3.83 1.00
C VAL A 134 -6.48 3.38 -0.09
N PRO A 135 -7.15 2.24 0.06
CA PRO A 135 -8.29 1.89 -0.77
C PRO A 135 -9.45 2.86 -0.50
N ASN A 136 -10.28 3.04 -1.52
CA ASN A 136 -11.52 3.79 -1.40
C ASN A 136 -12.73 2.90 -1.72
N ASP A 137 -13.95 3.46 -1.74
CA ASP A 137 -15.19 2.74 -2.01
C ASP A 137 -15.23 2.08 -3.40
N GLN A 138 -14.48 2.62 -4.39
CA GLN A 138 -14.37 2.04 -5.73
C GLN A 138 -13.67 0.67 -5.71
N PHE A 139 -12.89 0.37 -4.66
CA PHE A 139 -12.22 -0.92 -4.53
C PHE A 139 -13.21 -2.10 -4.59
N THR A 140 -14.29 -2.04 -3.85
CA THR A 140 -15.30 -3.11 -3.87
C THR A 140 -16.30 -2.98 -5.03
N GLN A 141 -16.60 -1.76 -5.46
CA GLN A 141 -17.55 -1.50 -6.55
C GLN A 141 -17.01 -1.95 -7.91
N ASN A 142 -15.70 -1.81 -8.13
CA ASN A 142 -15.03 -2.10 -9.39
C ASN A 142 -14.49 -3.54 -9.50
N LEU A 143 -14.74 -4.41 -8.52
CA LEU A 143 -14.41 -5.83 -8.64
C LEU A 143 -15.06 -6.42 -9.88
N SER A 144 -14.28 -7.13 -10.68
CA SER A 144 -14.73 -7.65 -11.98
C SER A 144 -15.90 -8.64 -11.85
N VAL A 145 -15.85 -9.51 -10.84
CA VAL A 145 -16.93 -10.47 -10.54
C VAL A 145 -18.18 -9.73 -10.05
N ALA A 146 -18.05 -8.73 -9.18
CA ALA A 146 -19.19 -7.95 -8.71
C ALA A 146 -19.88 -7.20 -9.87
N ARG A 147 -19.09 -6.62 -10.77
CA ARG A 147 -19.60 -5.94 -11.98
C ARG A 147 -20.33 -6.90 -12.90
N LEU A 148 -19.79 -8.11 -13.13
CA LEU A 148 -20.43 -9.15 -13.92
C LEU A 148 -21.78 -9.59 -13.28
N LEU A 149 -21.79 -9.84 -11.97
CA LEU A 149 -23.02 -10.21 -11.25
C LEU A 149 -24.07 -9.11 -11.32
N ASN A 150 -23.68 -7.84 -11.22
CA ASN A 150 -24.59 -6.72 -11.39
C ASN A 150 -25.15 -6.63 -12.84
N ALA A 151 -24.31 -6.85 -13.84
CA ALA A 151 -24.75 -6.89 -15.24
C ALA A 151 -25.76 -8.03 -15.52
N LEU A 152 -25.65 -9.13 -14.78
CA LEU A 152 -26.61 -10.25 -14.80
C LEU A 152 -27.81 -10.04 -13.86
N HIS A 153 -27.98 -8.84 -13.28
CA HIS A 153 -29.05 -8.50 -12.33
C HIS A 153 -29.03 -9.32 -11.02
N LEU A 154 -27.92 -9.99 -10.70
CA LEU A 154 -27.71 -10.80 -9.49
C LEU A 154 -27.14 -9.94 -8.33
N ARG A 155 -27.84 -8.86 -7.99
CA ARG A 155 -27.38 -7.84 -7.04
C ARG A 155 -27.02 -8.40 -5.67
N SER A 156 -27.81 -9.32 -5.12
CA SER A 156 -27.54 -9.92 -3.80
C SER A 156 -26.21 -10.70 -3.78
N LEU A 157 -25.89 -11.40 -4.85
CA LEU A 157 -24.62 -12.12 -5.01
C LEU A 157 -23.45 -11.14 -5.19
N ALA A 158 -23.66 -10.04 -5.92
CA ALA A 158 -22.65 -9.00 -6.07
C ALA A 158 -22.28 -8.40 -4.70
N VAL A 159 -23.28 -8.02 -3.90
CA VAL A 159 -23.06 -7.48 -2.54
C VAL A 159 -22.39 -8.50 -1.62
N TRP A 160 -22.80 -9.76 -1.68
CA TRP A 160 -22.17 -10.84 -0.93
C TRP A 160 -20.67 -10.97 -1.30
N TYR A 161 -20.37 -10.99 -2.59
CA TYR A 161 -18.98 -11.08 -3.10
C TYR A 161 -18.14 -9.88 -2.67
N GLN A 162 -18.66 -8.66 -2.76
CA GLN A 162 -18.00 -7.45 -2.30
C GLN A 162 -17.63 -7.53 -0.80
N ARG A 163 -18.59 -7.97 0.03
CA ARG A 163 -18.36 -8.15 1.48
C ARG A 163 -17.30 -9.24 1.75
N LEU A 164 -17.37 -10.36 1.02
CA LEU A 164 -16.39 -11.44 1.13
C LEU A 164 -14.98 -10.94 0.77
N PHE A 165 -14.85 -10.21 -0.34
CA PHE A 165 -13.55 -9.70 -0.79
C PHE A 165 -12.99 -8.65 0.17
N ASN A 166 -13.83 -7.77 0.69
CA ASN A 166 -13.45 -6.80 1.71
C ASN A 166 -12.96 -7.48 3.00
N LYS A 167 -13.63 -8.57 3.42
CA LYS A 167 -13.19 -9.38 4.57
C LYS A 167 -11.83 -10.07 4.32
N ILE A 168 -11.60 -10.60 3.12
CA ILE A 168 -10.32 -11.19 2.72
C ILE A 168 -9.22 -10.12 2.75
N SER A 169 -9.51 -8.91 2.29
CA SER A 169 -8.60 -7.76 2.29
C SER A 169 -8.42 -7.15 3.69
N ARG A 170 -9.25 -7.50 4.67
CA ARG A 170 -9.23 -6.99 6.06
C ARG A 170 -9.39 -5.49 6.17
N HIS A 171 -10.18 -4.87 5.31
CA HIS A 171 -10.45 -3.44 5.37
C HIS A 171 -11.53 -3.15 6.41
N TYR A 172 -11.22 -2.33 7.40
CA TYR A 172 -12.17 -1.74 8.35
C TYR A 172 -12.75 -0.44 7.80
N HIS A 173 -11.98 0.26 6.94
CA HIS A 173 -12.33 1.55 6.35
C HIS A 173 -12.45 1.43 4.82
N PRO A 174 -13.56 0.88 4.28
CA PRO A 174 -13.88 0.94 2.85
C PRO A 174 -14.50 2.30 2.51
N ASP A 175 -13.93 3.36 3.06
CA ASP A 175 -14.49 4.70 3.06
C ASP A 175 -14.38 5.33 1.67
N SER A 176 -15.35 6.17 1.31
CA SER A 176 -15.26 6.99 0.10
C SER A 176 -14.13 8.01 0.19
N VAL A 177 -13.73 8.55 -0.95
CA VAL A 177 -12.69 9.60 -1.00
C VAL A 177 -13.10 10.80 -0.13
N GLN A 178 -14.39 11.15 -0.14
CA GLN A 178 -14.95 12.25 0.66
C GLN A 178 -14.90 11.96 2.17
N GLU A 179 -15.14 10.72 2.57
CA GLU A 179 -15.03 10.32 3.98
C GLU A 179 -13.58 10.33 4.44
N TRP A 180 -12.64 9.81 3.62
CA TRP A 180 -11.21 9.95 3.88
C TRP A 180 -10.81 11.42 4.04
N GLN A 181 -11.21 12.29 3.11
CA GLN A 181 -10.92 13.72 3.17
C GLN A 181 -11.47 14.37 4.45
N ARG A 182 -12.70 14.02 4.83
CA ARG A 182 -13.32 14.52 6.07
C ARG A 182 -12.53 14.07 7.30
N ASN A 183 -12.26 12.78 7.45
CA ASN A 183 -11.54 12.22 8.59
C ASN A 183 -10.14 12.84 8.75
N LEU A 184 -9.43 13.02 7.64
CA LEU A 184 -8.11 13.65 7.63
C LEU A 184 -8.18 15.14 8.00
N SER A 185 -9.16 15.88 7.47
CA SER A 185 -9.34 17.30 7.78
C SER A 185 -9.79 17.51 9.23
N GLU A 186 -10.70 16.67 9.75
CA GLU A 186 -11.12 16.71 11.16
C GLU A 186 -9.97 16.40 12.12
N ALA A 187 -9.00 15.57 11.70
CA ALA A 187 -7.77 15.34 12.45
C ALA A 187 -6.77 16.51 12.38
N GLY A 188 -7.05 17.54 11.56
CA GLY A 188 -6.24 18.76 11.45
C GLY A 188 -5.17 18.72 10.38
N PHE A 189 -5.30 17.83 9.38
CA PHE A 189 -4.43 17.82 8.21
C PHE A 189 -5.00 18.66 7.08
N GLN A 190 -4.14 19.45 6.43
CA GLN A 190 -4.49 20.16 5.20
C GLN A 190 -4.11 19.32 3.99
N ILE A 191 -5.09 18.93 3.18
CA ILE A 191 -4.85 18.17 1.95
C ILE A 191 -4.26 19.11 0.90
N VAL A 192 -3.04 18.84 0.48
CA VAL A 192 -2.33 19.59 -0.57
C VAL A 192 -2.62 19.02 -1.95
N LYS A 193 -2.60 17.68 -2.05
CA LYS A 193 -2.83 16.98 -3.32
C LYS A 193 -3.48 15.62 -3.05
N THR A 194 -4.42 15.25 -3.92
CA THR A 194 -5.03 13.92 -3.91
C THR A 194 -5.39 13.49 -5.33
N TRP A 195 -5.31 12.20 -5.58
CA TRP A 195 -5.79 11.58 -6.81
C TRP A 195 -6.14 10.12 -6.56
N ASN A 196 -7.04 9.59 -7.38
CA ASN A 196 -7.36 8.17 -7.38
C ASN A 196 -6.51 7.43 -8.41
N TYR A 197 -6.20 6.20 -8.13
CA TYR A 197 -5.37 5.36 -8.99
C TYR A 197 -5.81 3.89 -8.95
N PHE A 198 -5.19 3.07 -9.78
CA PHE A 198 -5.46 1.65 -9.91
C PHE A 198 -6.84 1.41 -10.52
N PRO A 199 -7.00 1.68 -11.83
CA PRO A 199 -8.27 1.57 -12.56
C PRO A 199 -8.83 0.15 -12.55
N PRO A 200 -10.10 -0.07 -12.93
CA PRO A 200 -10.76 -1.38 -12.87
C PRO A 200 -9.99 -2.52 -13.56
N LYS A 201 -9.24 -2.24 -14.64
CA LYS A 201 -8.40 -3.25 -15.31
C LYS A 201 -7.24 -3.71 -14.42
N SER A 202 -6.60 -2.79 -13.71
CA SER A 202 -5.52 -3.08 -12.77
C SER A 202 -6.06 -3.76 -11.51
N LEU A 203 -7.23 -3.33 -11.04
CA LEU A 203 -7.92 -3.97 -9.92
C LEU A 203 -8.29 -5.43 -10.24
N ALA A 204 -8.71 -5.74 -11.47
CA ALA A 204 -8.98 -7.11 -11.87
C ALA A 204 -7.72 -8.01 -11.77
N ILE A 205 -6.53 -7.49 -12.06
CA ILE A 205 -5.27 -8.23 -11.85
C ILE A 205 -5.08 -8.58 -10.36
N LEU A 206 -5.38 -7.64 -9.47
CA LEU A 206 -5.31 -7.84 -8.01
C LEU A 206 -6.37 -8.86 -7.55
N GLU A 207 -7.61 -8.70 -7.98
CA GLU A 207 -8.75 -9.55 -7.63
C GLU A 207 -8.49 -11.02 -8.01
N TRP A 208 -8.20 -11.28 -9.29
CA TRP A 208 -7.90 -12.62 -9.76
C TRP A 208 -6.61 -13.18 -9.19
N GLY A 209 -5.64 -12.32 -8.94
CA GLY A 209 -4.40 -12.68 -8.28
C GLY A 209 -4.60 -13.28 -6.89
N HIS A 210 -5.58 -12.82 -6.13
CA HIS A 210 -5.91 -13.42 -4.83
C HIS A 210 -6.42 -14.86 -4.97
N LEU A 211 -7.22 -15.14 -6.01
CA LEU A 211 -7.73 -16.49 -6.27
C LEU A 211 -6.61 -17.43 -6.72
N PHE A 212 -5.69 -16.96 -7.57
CA PHE A 212 -4.57 -17.75 -8.09
C PHE A 212 -3.30 -17.65 -7.24
N GLY A 213 -3.33 -16.90 -6.14
CA GLY A 213 -2.18 -16.69 -5.26
C GLY A 213 -1.90 -17.83 -4.26
N ILE A 214 -2.79 -18.84 -4.20
CA ILE A 214 -2.66 -19.98 -3.26
C ILE A 214 -1.28 -20.68 -3.37
N PRO A 215 -0.73 -20.97 -4.56
CA PRO A 215 0.60 -21.58 -4.68
C PRO A 215 1.70 -20.71 -4.06
N ALA A 216 1.64 -19.38 -4.25
CA ALA A 216 2.61 -18.46 -3.65
C ALA A 216 2.49 -18.42 -2.12
N TRP A 217 1.25 -18.49 -1.58
CA TRP A 217 1.02 -18.60 -0.14
C TRP A 217 1.60 -19.91 0.43
N LEU A 218 1.40 -21.05 -0.24
CA LEU A 218 2.00 -22.32 0.15
C LEU A 218 3.52 -22.25 0.16
N ASN A 219 4.14 -21.62 -0.86
CA ASN A 219 5.59 -21.39 -0.89
C ASN A 219 6.07 -20.59 0.33
N LYS A 220 5.34 -19.51 0.71
CA LYS A 220 5.70 -18.72 1.91
C LYS A 220 5.61 -19.55 3.19
N GLN A 221 4.60 -20.42 3.32
CA GLN A 221 4.45 -21.29 4.50
C GLN A 221 5.53 -22.38 4.57
N LEU A 222 5.87 -23.01 3.45
CA LEU A 222 6.79 -24.15 3.42
C LEU A 222 8.25 -23.71 3.36
N PHE A 223 8.57 -22.64 2.64
CA PHE A 223 9.96 -22.24 2.31
C PHE A 223 10.31 -20.84 2.82
N GLY A 224 9.39 -20.14 3.48
CA GLY A 224 9.59 -18.77 3.96
C GLY A 224 9.65 -17.72 2.84
N ARG A 225 9.41 -18.09 1.58
CA ARG A 225 9.52 -17.22 0.40
C ARG A 225 8.26 -17.27 -0.45
N TRP A 226 7.79 -16.12 -0.93
CA TRP A 226 6.67 -16.05 -1.85
C TRP A 226 7.01 -16.60 -3.24
N ILE A 227 8.23 -16.33 -3.71
CA ILE A 227 8.74 -16.73 -5.02
C ILE A 227 9.96 -17.61 -4.81
N LEU A 228 9.91 -18.88 -5.26
CA LEU A 228 10.99 -19.83 -5.06
C LEU A 228 12.17 -19.54 -6.01
N PHE A 229 11.88 -19.21 -7.25
CA PHE A 229 12.87 -18.99 -8.29
C PHE A 229 12.70 -17.59 -8.89
N PRO A 230 13.21 -16.52 -8.21
CA PRO A 230 13.07 -15.15 -8.68
C PRO A 230 14.08 -14.84 -9.80
N LYS A 231 13.98 -15.57 -10.89
CA LYS A 231 14.86 -15.45 -12.05
C LYS A 231 14.10 -14.92 -13.26
N MET A 232 14.79 -14.15 -14.11
CA MET A 232 14.19 -13.55 -15.29
C MET A 232 13.54 -14.58 -16.23
N TRP A 233 14.18 -15.72 -16.46
CA TRP A 233 13.64 -16.75 -17.33
C TRP A 233 12.28 -17.31 -16.86
N ASN A 234 12.08 -17.37 -15.55
CA ASN A 234 10.85 -17.89 -14.93
C ASN A 234 9.74 -16.84 -14.90
N LEU A 235 10.09 -15.59 -14.56
CA LEU A 235 9.12 -14.51 -14.35
C LEU A 235 8.89 -13.66 -15.62
N TRP A 236 9.65 -13.90 -16.70
CA TRP A 236 9.58 -13.11 -17.93
C TRP A 236 8.16 -12.96 -18.51
N PRO A 237 7.36 -14.03 -18.64
CA PRO A 237 6.01 -13.90 -19.19
C PRO A 237 5.13 -13.00 -18.33
N VAL A 238 5.18 -13.20 -17.00
CA VAL A 238 4.42 -12.38 -16.03
C VAL A 238 4.92 -10.93 -16.03
N TYR A 239 6.24 -10.73 -16.02
CA TYR A 239 6.84 -9.41 -16.09
C TYR A 239 6.40 -8.67 -17.36
N LYS A 240 6.53 -9.31 -18.53
CA LYS A 240 6.15 -8.68 -19.82
C LYS A 240 4.68 -8.32 -19.88
N TRP A 241 3.82 -9.19 -19.36
CA TRP A 241 2.39 -8.92 -19.28
C TRP A 241 2.09 -7.75 -18.35
N LEU A 242 2.64 -7.73 -17.14
CA LEU A 242 2.43 -6.66 -16.18
C LEU A 242 3.09 -5.34 -16.61
N ASP A 243 4.25 -5.36 -17.27
CA ASP A 243 4.95 -4.17 -17.74
C ASP A 243 4.09 -3.35 -18.69
N SER A 244 3.31 -4.01 -19.56
CA SER A 244 2.37 -3.33 -20.45
C SER A 244 1.30 -2.55 -19.67
N HIS A 245 0.79 -3.09 -18.55
CA HIS A 245 -0.15 -2.41 -17.67
C HIS A 245 0.55 -1.36 -16.79
N TYR A 246 1.73 -1.68 -16.27
CA TYR A 246 2.50 -0.79 -15.40
C TYR A 246 2.90 0.52 -16.08
N ARG A 247 3.19 0.49 -17.39
CA ARG A 247 3.55 1.68 -18.18
C ARG A 247 2.38 2.58 -18.51
N MET A 248 1.14 2.06 -18.45
CA MET A 248 -0.05 2.88 -18.62
C MET A 248 -0.18 3.88 -17.48
N ASP A 249 -0.90 4.97 -17.73
CA ASP A 249 -1.34 5.85 -16.65
C ASP A 249 -2.29 5.06 -15.73
N GLN A 250 -1.91 4.99 -14.46
CA GLN A 250 -2.70 4.32 -13.43
C GLN A 250 -3.64 5.29 -12.70
N THR A 251 -3.58 6.59 -13.01
CA THR A 251 -4.49 7.60 -12.45
C THR A 251 -5.84 7.50 -13.15
N ALA A 252 -6.92 7.39 -12.38
CA ALA A 252 -8.27 7.26 -12.90
C ALA A 252 -9.29 7.78 -11.90
N GLN A 253 -10.36 8.43 -12.36
CA GLN A 253 -11.43 8.93 -11.49
C GLN A 253 -12.12 7.79 -10.72
N ASP A 254 -12.28 6.63 -11.37
CA ASP A 254 -12.83 5.40 -10.80
C ASP A 254 -11.76 4.46 -10.24
N GLY A 255 -10.58 4.99 -9.92
CA GLY A 255 -9.47 4.24 -9.33
C GLY A 255 -9.82 3.69 -7.95
N ALA A 256 -9.42 2.46 -7.68
CA ALA A 256 -9.75 1.71 -6.47
C ALA A 256 -9.01 2.17 -5.21
N TYR A 257 -7.98 2.98 -5.38
CA TYR A 257 -7.15 3.52 -4.31
C TYR A 257 -7.02 5.04 -4.45
N SER A 258 -6.78 5.70 -3.32
CA SER A 258 -6.53 7.13 -3.25
C SER A 258 -5.16 7.41 -2.64
N PHE A 259 -4.46 8.36 -3.23
CA PHE A 259 -3.20 8.88 -2.75
C PHE A 259 -3.43 10.26 -2.18
N PHE A 260 -2.93 10.54 -0.98
CA PHE A 260 -3.05 11.84 -0.33
C PHE A 260 -1.68 12.36 0.07
N ILE A 261 -1.42 13.62 -0.24
CA ILE A 261 -0.30 14.40 0.29
C ILE A 261 -0.90 15.51 1.13
N MET A 262 -0.50 15.60 2.37
CA MET A 262 -1.06 16.50 3.37
C MET A 262 0.02 17.19 4.16
N LYS A 263 -0.34 18.35 4.75
CA LYS A 263 0.47 19.09 5.71
C LYS A 263 -0.17 19.05 7.09
N ASN A 264 0.67 19.02 8.11
CA ASN A 264 0.24 19.25 9.49
C ASN A 264 0.02 20.76 9.67
N ALA A 265 -1.22 21.20 9.79
CA ALA A 265 -1.61 22.61 9.85
C ALA A 265 -1.44 23.21 11.27
#